data_4df7ea3bc48a71e974050e8662827172
#
_entry.id   4df7ea3bc48a71e974050e8662827172
#
_cell.length_a   1.000
_cell.length_b   1.000
_cell.length_c   1.000
_cell.angle_alpha   90.00
_cell.angle_beta   90.00
_cell.angle_gamma   90.00
#
_symmetry.space_group_name_H-M   'P 1'
#
loop_
_entity.id
_entity.type
_entity.pdbx_description
1 polymer ?
#
loop_
_entity_poly.entity_id
_entity_poly.type
_entity_poly.pdbx_seq_one_letter_code
_entity_poly.pdbx_strand_id
1 'polypeptide(L)'
;AVCNLASISLSKLVQPASPGGPLTFDFEKLRDVAMTLTRNLNRVIDRNFYPIPEAKNSNMKHRPIGLGVQGLADAFAMLRLPFDSPEAAKLNRDIFETIYFGACTASCNIAKEDGHYESYPGSPVSQGKLQYDLWGVTPSDRWDWAGLKAEIAKYGLRNSLLVAPMPTASTAQILGNNESTEPFTSNIYNRRVLAGEFTIVNKHLLRDLTSLGIWNESVRNRLIADRGSVQKIEEIPKELRDVYKTVWE
;
A
#
# COMPACT_ATOMS: atom_id res chain seq x y z
N ALA A 1 2.11 20.96 -11.86
CA ALA A 1 1.98 20.44 -10.50
C ALA A 1 3.25 19.71 -10.07
N VAL A 2 3.47 19.58 -8.77
CA VAL A 2 4.49 18.72 -8.18
C VAL A 2 3.82 17.65 -7.32
N CYS A 3 4.45 16.49 -7.18
CA CYS A 3 3.90 15.37 -6.45
C CYS A 3 4.00 15.58 -4.92
N ASN A 4 2.92 15.28 -4.19
CA ASN A 4 2.87 15.24 -2.73
C ASN A 4 2.47 13.82 -2.35
N LEU A 5 3.46 12.98 -2.05
CA LEU A 5 3.31 11.53 -1.98
C LEU A 5 3.66 10.99 -0.59
N ALA A 6 2.96 9.93 -0.19
CA ALA A 6 3.30 9.11 0.97
C ALA A 6 2.90 7.66 0.73
N SER A 7 3.64 6.70 1.30
CA SER A 7 3.33 5.27 1.20
C SER A 7 3.18 4.63 2.58
N ILE A 8 2.18 3.76 2.71
CA ILE A 8 1.83 3.05 3.94
C ILE A 8 2.52 1.68 3.94
N SER A 9 3.25 1.35 4.99
CA SER A 9 3.85 0.03 5.17
C SER A 9 2.79 -0.98 5.63
N LEU A 10 2.27 -1.78 4.69
CA LEU A 10 1.19 -2.74 4.96
C LEU A 10 1.60 -3.86 5.91
N SER A 11 2.87 -4.28 5.88
CA SER A 11 3.40 -5.30 6.79
C SER A 11 3.27 -4.91 8.28
N LYS A 12 3.22 -3.61 8.60
CA LYS A 12 3.04 -3.10 9.97
C LYS A 12 1.58 -3.11 10.46
N LEU A 13 0.66 -3.46 9.59
CA LEU A 13 -0.77 -3.58 9.88
C LEU A 13 -1.20 -5.04 10.03
N VAL A 14 -0.29 -5.98 9.84
CA VAL A 14 -0.51 -7.40 10.13
C VAL A 14 -0.11 -7.65 11.59
N GLN A 15 -1.07 -8.04 12.40
CA GLN A 15 -0.91 -8.25 13.84
C GLN A 15 -1.74 -9.43 14.34
N PRO A 16 -1.40 -10.04 15.48
CA PRO A 16 -2.22 -11.07 16.07
C PRO A 16 -3.63 -10.54 16.43
N ALA A 17 -4.68 -11.29 16.13
CA ALA A 17 -6.06 -10.96 16.50
C ALA A 17 -6.26 -10.90 18.03
N SER A 18 -5.47 -11.69 18.76
CA SER A 18 -5.37 -11.70 20.23
C SER A 18 -3.95 -12.16 20.60
N PRO A 19 -3.48 -11.94 21.85
CA PRO A 19 -2.17 -12.42 22.27
C PRO A 19 -1.97 -13.92 21.96
N GLY A 20 -0.99 -14.24 21.08
CA GLY A 20 -0.73 -15.61 20.59
C GLY A 20 -1.73 -16.17 19.57
N GLY A 21 -2.71 -15.39 19.14
CA GLY A 21 -3.70 -15.77 18.14
C GLY A 21 -3.20 -15.66 16.68
N PRO A 22 -4.04 -16.04 15.70
CA PRO A 22 -3.72 -15.95 14.30
C PRO A 22 -3.49 -14.50 13.89
N LEU A 23 -2.64 -14.30 12.87
CA LEU A 23 -2.38 -12.99 12.29
C LEU A 23 -3.61 -12.53 11.47
N THR A 24 -3.95 -11.26 11.61
CA THR A 24 -5.01 -10.58 10.88
C THR A 24 -4.53 -9.22 10.40
N PHE A 25 -5.27 -8.64 9.46
CA PHE A 25 -4.99 -7.29 8.96
C PHE A 25 -5.85 -6.26 9.67
N ASP A 26 -5.23 -5.21 10.20
CA ASP A 26 -5.88 -4.14 10.96
C ASP A 26 -6.37 -3.02 10.04
N PHE A 27 -7.62 -3.11 9.61
CA PHE A 27 -8.24 -2.12 8.73
C PHE A 27 -8.57 -0.80 9.43
N GLU A 28 -8.91 -0.84 10.73
CA GLU A 28 -9.20 0.37 11.51
C GLU A 28 -7.95 1.25 11.60
N LYS A 29 -6.82 0.64 11.93
CA LYS A 29 -5.53 1.33 11.97
C LYS A 29 -5.12 1.82 10.57
N LEU A 30 -5.38 1.05 9.51
CA LEU A 30 -5.12 1.48 8.13
C LEU A 30 -5.90 2.75 7.79
N ARG A 31 -7.21 2.79 8.12
CA ARG A 31 -8.05 3.98 7.94
C ARG A 31 -7.46 5.19 8.66
N ASP A 32 -7.10 5.03 9.92
CA ASP A 32 -6.59 6.12 10.75
C ASP A 32 -5.24 6.65 10.25
N VAL A 33 -4.37 5.76 9.77
CA VAL A 33 -3.10 6.13 9.11
C VAL A 33 -3.38 6.89 7.82
N ALA A 34 -4.30 6.44 6.97
CA ALA A 34 -4.67 7.13 5.74
C ALA A 34 -5.23 8.52 6.02
N MET A 35 -6.08 8.68 7.04
CA MET A 35 -6.59 9.98 7.49
C MET A 35 -5.46 10.91 7.96
N THR A 36 -4.52 10.40 8.73
CA THR A 36 -3.37 11.17 9.23
C THR A 36 -2.47 11.63 8.09
N LEU A 37 -2.14 10.73 7.16
CA LEU A 37 -1.33 11.07 5.99
C LEU A 37 -2.00 12.11 5.09
N THR A 38 -3.31 12.01 4.89
CA THR A 38 -4.07 13.00 4.12
C THR A 38 -3.93 14.41 4.73
N ARG A 39 -4.08 14.54 6.05
CA ARG A 39 -3.87 15.82 6.76
C ARG A 39 -2.43 16.32 6.61
N ASN A 40 -1.45 15.43 6.76
CA ASN A 40 -0.04 15.79 6.66
C ASN A 40 0.32 16.26 5.24
N LEU A 41 -0.12 15.56 4.20
CA LEU A 41 0.15 15.94 2.81
C LEU A 41 -0.53 17.26 2.43
N ASN A 42 -1.71 17.57 2.98
CA ASN A 42 -2.31 18.89 2.82
C ASN A 42 -1.41 20.00 3.38
N ARG A 43 -0.80 19.81 4.55
CA ARG A 43 0.15 20.75 5.12
C ARG A 43 1.44 20.86 4.30
N VAL A 44 1.87 19.74 3.68
CA VAL A 44 3.02 19.76 2.75
C VAL A 44 2.72 20.66 1.56
N ILE A 45 1.52 20.61 0.95
CA ILE A 45 1.15 21.51 -0.15
C ILE A 45 1.36 22.98 0.24
N ASP A 46 0.96 23.36 1.44
CA ASP A 46 1.01 24.76 1.90
C ASP A 46 2.44 25.21 2.26
N ARG A 47 3.31 24.28 2.68
CA ARG A 47 4.66 24.58 3.19
C ARG A 47 5.79 24.24 2.21
N ASN A 48 5.47 23.56 1.12
CA ASN A 48 6.48 23.09 0.17
C ASN A 48 7.13 24.25 -0.57
N PHE A 49 8.39 24.07 -0.96
CA PHE A 49 9.04 24.95 -1.90
C PHE A 49 8.63 24.57 -3.33
N TYR A 50 8.18 25.57 -4.08
CA TYR A 50 7.81 25.39 -5.49
C TYR A 50 8.87 26.03 -6.39
N PRO A 51 9.47 25.26 -7.30
CA PRO A 51 10.57 25.75 -8.15
C PRO A 51 10.11 26.81 -9.17
N ILE A 52 8.83 26.78 -9.57
CA ILE A 52 8.25 27.72 -10.53
C ILE A 52 6.82 28.10 -10.12
N PRO A 53 6.35 29.33 -10.46
CA PRO A 53 5.02 29.81 -10.10
C PRO A 53 3.87 28.93 -10.61
N GLU A 54 4.01 28.35 -11.80
CA GLU A 54 2.99 27.50 -12.42
C GLU A 54 2.76 26.21 -11.61
N ALA A 55 3.82 25.63 -11.04
CA ALA A 55 3.73 24.46 -10.18
C ALA A 55 2.98 24.81 -8.88
N LYS A 56 3.29 25.96 -8.28
CA LYS A 56 2.60 26.47 -7.10
C LYS A 56 1.12 26.72 -7.40
N ASN A 57 0.82 27.44 -8.48
CA ASN A 57 -0.54 27.73 -8.89
C ASN A 57 -1.38 26.45 -9.06
N SER A 58 -0.83 25.45 -9.77
CA SER A 58 -1.52 24.17 -9.99
C SER A 58 -1.76 23.42 -8.67
N ASN A 59 -0.76 23.32 -7.80
CA ASN A 59 -0.90 22.62 -6.53
C ASN A 59 -1.86 23.31 -5.56
N MET A 60 -1.85 24.64 -5.50
CA MET A 60 -2.79 25.38 -4.64
C MET A 60 -4.22 25.28 -5.16
N LYS A 61 -4.41 25.35 -6.49
CA LYS A 61 -5.72 25.26 -7.14
C LYS A 61 -6.38 23.90 -7.01
N HIS A 62 -5.62 22.83 -7.22
CA HIS A 62 -6.15 21.47 -7.29
C HIS A 62 -5.89 20.65 -6.02
N ARG A 63 -4.91 21.03 -5.23
CA ARG A 63 -4.49 20.35 -3.99
C ARG A 63 -4.36 18.82 -4.12
N PRO A 64 -3.64 18.31 -5.14
CA PRO A 64 -3.50 16.88 -5.35
C PRO A 64 -2.53 16.27 -4.33
N ILE A 65 -2.89 15.13 -3.79
CA ILE A 65 -2.03 14.27 -2.98
C ILE A 65 -2.08 12.85 -3.53
N GLY A 66 -1.10 12.02 -3.17
CA GLY A 66 -1.07 10.61 -3.55
C GLY A 66 -0.66 9.73 -2.39
N LEU A 67 -1.62 9.02 -1.82
CA LEU A 67 -1.36 7.93 -0.89
C LEU A 67 -1.14 6.64 -1.66
N GLY A 68 -0.04 5.96 -1.39
CA GLY A 68 0.27 4.64 -1.90
C GLY A 68 0.60 3.67 -0.78
N VAL A 69 1.10 2.51 -1.16
CA VAL A 69 1.46 1.43 -0.24
C VAL A 69 2.83 0.88 -0.55
N GLN A 70 3.40 0.13 0.39
CA GLN A 70 4.55 -0.72 0.21
C GLN A 70 4.38 -1.98 1.05
N GLY A 71 4.99 -3.08 0.63
CA GLY A 71 4.94 -4.33 1.39
C GLY A 71 3.61 -5.07 1.28
N LEU A 72 2.92 -5.01 0.13
CA LEU A 72 1.72 -5.83 -0.10
C LEU A 72 2.10 -7.32 -0.11
N ALA A 73 3.16 -7.70 -0.83
CA ALA A 73 3.67 -9.06 -0.84
C ALA A 73 4.12 -9.53 0.55
N ASP A 74 4.74 -8.63 1.35
CA ASP A 74 5.10 -8.93 2.74
C ASP A 74 3.85 -9.23 3.58
N ALA A 75 2.80 -8.42 3.46
CA ALA A 75 1.54 -8.64 4.19
C ALA A 75 0.90 -9.98 3.79
N PHE A 76 0.88 -10.31 2.50
CA PHE A 76 0.38 -11.61 2.02
C PHE A 76 1.20 -12.77 2.57
N ALA A 77 2.53 -12.70 2.53
CA ALA A 77 3.41 -13.73 3.08
C ALA A 77 3.19 -13.93 4.59
N MET A 78 3.03 -12.85 5.36
CA MET A 78 2.73 -12.91 6.80
C MET A 78 1.38 -13.57 7.08
N LEU A 79 0.37 -13.34 6.22
CA LEU A 79 -0.98 -13.90 6.33
C LEU A 79 -1.11 -15.28 5.65
N ARG A 80 -0.02 -15.83 5.10
CA ARG A 80 -0.02 -17.12 4.39
C ARG A 80 -0.91 -17.15 3.15
N LEU A 81 -1.04 -16.03 2.46
CA LEU A 81 -1.82 -15.90 1.24
C LEU A 81 -0.90 -15.98 0.01
N PRO A 82 -1.06 -16.96 -0.89
CA PRO A 82 -0.46 -16.92 -2.21
C PRO A 82 -0.86 -15.63 -2.95
N PHE A 83 0.08 -14.99 -3.63
CA PHE A 83 -0.14 -13.69 -4.26
C PHE A 83 -1.28 -13.74 -5.30
N ASP A 84 -1.42 -14.85 -6.00
CA ASP A 84 -2.42 -15.12 -7.04
C ASP A 84 -3.73 -15.73 -6.51
N SER A 85 -3.91 -15.79 -5.17
CA SER A 85 -5.12 -16.37 -4.56
C SER A 85 -6.32 -15.42 -4.56
N PRO A 86 -7.56 -15.94 -4.58
CA PRO A 86 -8.77 -15.13 -4.42
C PRO A 86 -8.80 -14.36 -3.09
N GLU A 87 -8.24 -14.93 -2.02
CA GLU A 87 -8.14 -14.31 -0.70
C GLU A 87 -7.20 -13.11 -0.72
N ALA A 88 -6.04 -13.22 -1.40
CA ALA A 88 -5.14 -12.10 -1.62
C ALA A 88 -5.80 -10.99 -2.44
N ALA A 89 -6.52 -11.34 -3.51
CA ALA A 89 -7.28 -10.38 -4.32
C ALA A 89 -8.36 -9.67 -3.50
N LYS A 90 -9.07 -10.41 -2.62
CA LYS A 90 -10.04 -9.82 -1.70
C LYS A 90 -9.39 -8.86 -0.72
N LEU A 91 -8.30 -9.29 -0.06
CA LEU A 91 -7.55 -8.45 0.88
C LEU A 91 -7.04 -7.16 0.21
N ASN A 92 -6.53 -7.27 -1.01
CA ASN A 92 -6.07 -6.12 -1.79
C ASN A 92 -7.21 -5.10 -2.02
N ARG A 93 -8.40 -5.55 -2.42
CA ARG A 93 -9.57 -4.67 -2.58
C ARG A 93 -9.94 -3.99 -1.26
N ASP A 94 -10.02 -4.76 -0.18
CA ASP A 94 -10.38 -4.25 1.16
C ASP A 94 -9.35 -3.22 1.66
N ILE A 95 -8.06 -3.40 1.36
CA ILE A 95 -6.98 -2.45 1.67
C ILE A 95 -7.19 -1.13 0.94
N PHE A 96 -7.33 -1.16 -0.39
CA PHE A 96 -7.45 0.06 -1.18
C PHE A 96 -8.79 0.76 -0.97
N GLU A 97 -9.87 0.02 -0.73
CA GLU A 97 -11.14 0.59 -0.30
C GLU A 97 -10.99 1.37 1.01
N THR A 98 -10.31 0.77 2.00
CA THR A 98 -10.07 1.39 3.31
C THR A 98 -9.22 2.66 3.20
N ILE A 99 -8.14 2.63 2.41
CA ILE A 99 -7.29 3.81 2.18
C ILE A 99 -8.11 4.92 1.54
N TYR A 100 -8.90 4.61 0.52
CA TYR A 100 -9.71 5.60 -0.17
C TYR A 100 -10.80 6.18 0.72
N PHE A 101 -11.49 5.35 1.51
CA PHE A 101 -12.46 5.80 2.50
C PHE A 101 -11.83 6.74 3.53
N GLY A 102 -10.72 6.35 4.14
CA GLY A 102 -10.01 7.18 5.12
C GLY A 102 -9.51 8.50 4.52
N ALA A 103 -8.97 8.46 3.31
CA ALA A 103 -8.51 9.66 2.61
C ALA A 103 -9.66 10.62 2.27
N CYS A 104 -10.78 10.11 1.73
CA CYS A 104 -11.98 10.91 1.47
C CYS A 104 -12.56 11.52 2.76
N THR A 105 -12.63 10.73 3.84
CA THR A 105 -13.10 11.20 5.15
C THR A 105 -12.25 12.36 5.67
N ALA A 106 -10.93 12.20 5.65
CA ALA A 106 -10.02 13.26 6.12
C ALA A 106 -10.09 14.49 5.22
N SER A 107 -10.13 14.31 3.89
CA SER A 107 -10.23 15.41 2.94
C SER A 107 -11.55 16.20 3.09
N CYS A 108 -12.67 15.50 3.35
CA CYS A 108 -13.95 16.11 3.67
C CYS A 108 -13.90 16.89 5.00
N ASN A 109 -13.29 16.31 6.03
CA ASN A 109 -13.14 17.00 7.32
C ASN A 109 -12.29 18.27 7.22
N ILE A 110 -11.21 18.26 6.42
CA ILE A 110 -10.43 19.46 6.16
C ILE A 110 -11.26 20.47 5.36
N ALA A 111 -12.10 20.02 4.41
CA ALA A 111 -12.96 20.90 3.65
C ALA A 111 -14.03 21.60 4.50
N LYS A 112 -14.47 20.98 5.61
CA LYS A 112 -15.36 21.64 6.60
C LYS A 112 -14.71 22.85 7.26
N GLU A 113 -13.40 22.80 7.47
CA GLU A 113 -12.62 23.86 8.13
C GLU A 113 -12.10 24.91 7.14
N ASP A 114 -11.48 24.46 6.04
CA ASP A 114 -10.70 25.28 5.10
C ASP A 114 -11.39 25.47 3.74
N GLY A 115 -12.59 24.91 3.53
CA GLY A 115 -13.26 24.88 2.24
C GLY A 115 -12.71 23.81 1.28
N HIS A 116 -13.45 23.53 0.22
CA HIS A 116 -13.04 22.60 -0.84
C HIS A 116 -11.87 23.18 -1.69
N TYR A 117 -11.22 22.35 -2.51
CA TYR A 117 -10.21 22.83 -3.47
C TYR A 117 -10.86 23.75 -4.53
N GLU A 118 -10.10 24.71 -5.06
CA GLU A 118 -10.63 25.77 -5.94
C GLU A 118 -11.35 25.23 -7.18
N SER A 119 -10.80 24.20 -7.84
CA SER A 119 -11.41 23.58 -9.03
C SER A 119 -12.44 22.47 -8.73
N TYR A 120 -12.99 22.44 -7.52
CA TYR A 120 -14.03 21.47 -7.12
C TYR A 120 -15.33 21.59 -7.91
N PRO A 121 -15.87 22.82 -8.18
CA PRO A 121 -17.10 22.97 -8.95
C PRO A 121 -16.98 22.35 -10.36
N GLY A 122 -17.96 21.55 -10.74
CA GLY A 122 -17.96 20.84 -12.03
C GLY A 122 -17.15 19.52 -12.05
N SER A 123 -16.42 19.20 -10.99
CA SER A 123 -15.72 17.92 -10.88
C SER A 123 -16.69 16.74 -10.71
N PRO A 124 -16.28 15.50 -11.01
CA PRO A 124 -17.10 14.32 -10.78
C PRO A 124 -17.61 14.23 -9.33
N VAL A 125 -16.76 14.54 -8.36
CA VAL A 125 -17.11 14.47 -6.94
C VAL A 125 -18.16 15.52 -6.56
N SER A 126 -18.14 16.70 -7.19
CA SER A 126 -19.19 17.71 -6.99
C SER A 126 -20.56 17.28 -7.56
N GLN A 127 -20.55 16.28 -8.44
CA GLN A 127 -21.75 15.62 -8.99
C GLN A 127 -22.12 14.34 -8.21
N GLY A 128 -21.53 14.12 -7.06
CA GLY A 128 -21.77 12.94 -6.21
C GLY A 128 -21.12 11.65 -6.70
N LYS A 129 -20.17 11.72 -7.65
CA LYS A 129 -19.46 10.56 -8.22
C LYS A 129 -18.08 10.44 -7.61
N LEU A 130 -17.86 9.40 -6.83
CA LEU A 130 -16.54 8.97 -6.37
C LEU A 130 -15.89 8.02 -7.38
N GLN A 131 -14.64 7.64 -7.17
CA GLN A 131 -13.89 6.84 -8.14
C GLN A 131 -14.54 5.49 -8.44
N TYR A 132 -15.09 4.81 -7.42
CA TYR A 132 -15.79 3.53 -7.62
C TYR A 132 -17.08 3.68 -8.45
N ASP A 133 -17.78 4.82 -8.36
CA ASP A 133 -18.94 5.09 -9.23
C ASP A 133 -18.49 5.23 -10.68
N LEU A 134 -17.36 5.90 -10.94
CA LEU A 134 -16.80 6.05 -12.29
C LEU A 134 -16.35 4.71 -12.89
N TRP A 135 -15.92 3.78 -12.05
CA TRP A 135 -15.54 2.42 -12.47
C TRP A 135 -16.72 1.45 -12.55
N GLY A 136 -17.92 1.85 -12.11
CA GLY A 136 -19.09 0.95 -12.05
C GLY A 136 -18.94 -0.17 -11.02
N VAL A 137 -18.16 0.07 -9.95
CA VAL A 137 -17.89 -0.91 -8.89
C VAL A 137 -18.68 -0.53 -7.65
N THR A 138 -19.28 -1.52 -7.00
CA THR A 138 -19.96 -1.35 -5.71
C THR A 138 -18.95 -1.58 -4.59
N PRO A 139 -18.73 -0.62 -3.67
CA PRO A 139 -17.91 -0.83 -2.50
C PRO A 139 -18.53 -1.86 -1.55
N SER A 140 -17.74 -2.38 -0.61
CA SER A 140 -18.25 -3.28 0.42
C SER A 140 -19.06 -2.52 1.46
N ASP A 141 -19.69 -3.27 2.38
CA ASP A 141 -20.41 -2.73 3.54
C ASP A 141 -19.49 -2.47 4.75
N ARG A 142 -18.17 -2.59 4.58
CA ARG A 142 -17.19 -2.36 5.65
C ARG A 142 -17.23 -0.93 6.18
N TRP A 143 -17.46 0.05 5.31
CA TRP A 143 -17.45 1.47 5.63
C TRP A 143 -18.77 2.15 5.23
N ASP A 144 -19.17 3.17 6.00
CA ASP A 144 -20.37 3.97 5.69
C ASP A 144 -20.13 4.95 4.54
N TRP A 145 -20.12 4.44 3.33
CA TRP A 145 -19.99 5.23 2.12
C TRP A 145 -21.17 6.17 1.87
N ALA A 146 -22.39 5.78 2.29
CA ALA A 146 -23.58 6.60 2.12
C ALA A 146 -23.50 7.87 2.99
N GLY A 147 -23.15 7.71 4.27
CA GLY A 147 -22.93 8.83 5.17
C GLY A 147 -21.79 9.73 4.71
N LEU A 148 -20.67 9.16 4.27
CA LEU A 148 -19.55 9.94 3.73
C LEU A 148 -19.94 10.72 2.47
N LYS A 149 -20.69 10.15 1.52
CA LYS A 149 -21.20 10.86 0.34
C LYS A 149 -22.10 12.04 0.72
N ALA A 150 -22.96 11.86 1.72
CA ALA A 150 -23.82 12.95 2.22
C ALA A 150 -23.00 14.11 2.80
N GLU A 151 -21.95 13.80 3.56
CA GLU A 151 -21.02 14.82 4.08
C GLU A 151 -20.23 15.52 2.96
N ILE A 152 -19.74 14.76 1.96
CA ILE A 152 -19.03 15.32 0.80
C ILE A 152 -19.97 16.22 -0.02
N ALA A 153 -21.23 15.84 -0.21
CA ALA A 153 -22.22 16.67 -0.92
C ALA A 153 -22.41 18.03 -0.22
N LYS A 154 -22.29 18.07 1.10
CA LYS A 154 -22.47 19.28 1.89
C LYS A 154 -21.23 20.18 1.95
N TYR A 155 -20.04 19.57 2.09
CA TYR A 155 -18.81 20.31 2.39
C TYR A 155 -17.75 20.21 1.28
N GLY A 156 -17.90 19.28 0.34
CA GLY A 156 -16.89 18.99 -0.68
C GLY A 156 -15.69 18.19 -0.17
N LEU A 157 -14.64 18.16 -0.98
CA LEU A 157 -13.33 17.61 -0.63
C LEU A 157 -12.26 18.72 -0.70
N ARG A 158 -11.25 18.63 0.14
CA ARG A 158 -10.08 19.53 0.12
C ARG A 158 -9.09 19.21 -0.99
N ASN A 159 -9.10 17.98 -1.50
CA ASN A 159 -8.13 17.44 -2.45
C ASN A 159 -8.81 16.92 -3.71
N SER A 160 -8.26 17.24 -4.88
CA SER A 160 -8.75 16.73 -6.16
C SER A 160 -8.37 15.27 -6.43
N LEU A 161 -7.21 14.83 -5.93
CA LEU A 161 -6.70 13.47 -6.02
C LEU A 161 -6.20 13.03 -4.63
N LEU A 162 -6.38 11.76 -4.30
CA LEU A 162 -6.09 11.22 -2.96
C LEU A 162 -5.19 10.00 -2.97
N VAL A 163 -5.45 9.03 -3.84
CA VAL A 163 -4.72 7.76 -3.88
C VAL A 163 -3.93 7.66 -5.17
N ALA A 164 -2.65 7.38 -5.05
CA ALA A 164 -1.74 7.16 -6.19
C ALA A 164 -0.63 6.18 -5.76
N PRO A 165 -0.74 4.89 -6.05
CA PRO A 165 0.36 3.95 -5.85
C PRO A 165 1.61 4.41 -6.60
N MET A 166 2.75 4.43 -5.90
CA MET A 166 4.04 4.82 -6.43
C MET A 166 5.05 3.68 -6.28
N PRO A 167 6.18 3.68 -7.01
CA PRO A 167 7.16 2.58 -6.97
C PRO A 167 7.79 2.30 -5.61
N THR A 168 7.91 3.29 -4.72
CA THR A 168 8.49 3.20 -3.36
C THR A 168 9.92 2.65 -3.29
N ALA A 169 10.71 2.80 -4.36
CA ALA A 169 12.01 2.18 -4.52
C ALA A 169 12.98 2.38 -3.33
N SER A 170 13.06 3.60 -2.77
CA SER A 170 13.92 3.89 -1.62
C SER A 170 13.24 3.65 -0.27
N THR A 171 11.99 4.06 -0.14
CA THR A 171 11.25 3.98 1.13
C THR A 171 10.93 2.53 1.53
N ALA A 172 10.67 1.66 0.56
CA ALA A 172 10.48 0.24 0.81
C ALA A 172 11.75 -0.41 1.37
N GLN A 173 12.91 -0.05 0.85
CA GLN A 173 14.20 -0.54 1.35
C GLN A 173 14.48 -0.08 2.78
N ILE A 174 14.25 1.21 3.08
CA ILE A 174 14.45 1.76 4.43
C ILE A 174 13.59 1.02 5.46
N LEU A 175 12.35 0.69 5.10
CA LEU A 175 11.42 -0.01 6.00
C LEU A 175 11.51 -1.55 5.91
N GLY A 176 12.35 -2.08 5.02
CA GLY A 176 12.53 -3.52 4.83
C GLY A 176 11.31 -4.22 4.24
N ASN A 177 10.59 -3.55 3.34
CA ASN A 177 9.46 -4.11 2.61
C ASN A 177 9.82 -4.40 1.15
N ASN A 178 9.01 -5.23 0.49
CA ASN A 178 8.96 -5.28 -0.96
C ASN A 178 8.32 -3.99 -1.51
N GLU A 179 8.65 -3.63 -2.73
CA GLU A 179 8.21 -2.37 -3.34
C GLU A 179 6.70 -2.37 -3.64
N SER A 180 6.03 -1.28 -3.34
CA SER A 180 4.65 -0.98 -3.73
C SER A 180 3.69 -2.18 -3.56
N THR A 181 3.02 -2.55 -4.66
CA THR A 181 2.10 -3.69 -4.79
C THR A 181 2.73 -4.86 -5.55
N GLU A 182 4.06 -4.83 -5.75
CA GLU A 182 4.76 -5.83 -6.54
C GLU A 182 4.84 -7.19 -5.82
N PRO A 183 4.72 -8.32 -6.54
CA PRO A 183 5.10 -9.61 -6.01
C PRO A 183 6.62 -9.69 -5.82
N PHE A 184 7.11 -10.68 -5.09
CA PHE A 184 8.54 -10.88 -4.96
C PHE A 184 9.16 -11.23 -6.32
N THR A 185 10.17 -10.47 -6.76
CA THR A 185 10.90 -10.77 -8.00
C THR A 185 11.81 -11.98 -7.81
N SER A 186 12.38 -12.13 -6.62
CA SER A 186 13.24 -13.25 -6.23
C SER A 186 13.28 -13.37 -4.71
N ASN A 187 13.38 -14.58 -4.18
CA ASN A 187 13.53 -14.78 -2.74
C ASN A 187 14.99 -14.68 -2.26
N ILE A 188 15.97 -14.61 -3.16
CA ILE A 188 17.37 -14.32 -2.87
C ILE A 188 18.00 -13.58 -4.05
N TYR A 189 18.65 -12.47 -3.80
CA TYR A 189 19.31 -11.67 -4.84
C TYR A 189 20.44 -10.83 -4.27
N ASN A 190 21.36 -10.39 -5.13
CA ASN A 190 22.41 -9.47 -4.75
C ASN A 190 21.98 -8.03 -5.07
N ARG A 191 22.18 -7.14 -4.09
CA ARG A 191 21.97 -5.71 -4.24
C ARG A 191 23.31 -4.99 -4.21
N ARG A 192 23.61 -4.27 -5.27
CA ARG A 192 24.78 -3.42 -5.36
C ARG A 192 24.42 -1.97 -5.05
N VAL A 193 25.10 -1.41 -4.08
CA VAL A 193 24.98 0.00 -3.65
C VAL A 193 26.37 0.62 -3.54
N LEU A 194 26.47 1.94 -3.30
CA LEU A 194 27.77 2.61 -3.15
C LEU A 194 28.64 2.03 -2.03
N ALA A 195 28.02 1.50 -0.97
CA ALA A 195 28.70 0.89 0.16
C ALA A 195 29.19 -0.56 -0.08
N GLY A 196 28.82 -1.18 -1.21
CA GLY A 196 29.21 -2.55 -1.53
C GLY A 196 28.08 -3.38 -2.14
N GLU A 197 28.29 -4.69 -2.16
CA GLU A 197 27.32 -5.67 -2.65
C GLU A 197 26.81 -6.54 -1.49
N PHE A 198 25.51 -6.69 -1.39
CA PHE A 198 24.84 -7.39 -0.28
C PHE A 198 23.90 -8.45 -0.82
N THR A 199 23.99 -9.67 -0.29
CA THR A 199 22.99 -10.72 -0.55
C THR A 199 21.78 -10.49 0.32
N ILE A 200 20.64 -10.31 -0.32
CA ILE A 200 19.33 -10.12 0.34
C ILE A 200 18.54 -11.41 0.21
N VAL A 201 18.03 -11.90 1.33
CA VAL A 201 17.14 -13.05 1.39
C VAL A 201 15.76 -12.58 1.85
N ASN A 202 14.69 -13.09 1.26
CA ASN A 202 13.34 -12.83 1.73
C ASN A 202 13.21 -13.23 3.21
N LYS A 203 13.05 -12.23 4.08
CA LYS A 203 13.05 -12.43 5.54
C LYS A 203 11.92 -13.33 6.04
N HIS A 204 10.77 -13.33 5.33
CA HIS A 204 9.63 -14.18 5.69
C HIS A 204 9.94 -15.64 5.36
N LEU A 205 10.44 -15.92 4.16
CA LEU A 205 10.89 -17.25 3.77
C LEU A 205 11.99 -17.77 4.70
N LEU A 206 13.01 -16.94 4.97
CA LEU A 206 14.12 -17.32 5.85
C LEU A 206 13.62 -17.72 7.24
N ARG A 207 12.73 -16.91 7.83
CA ARG A 207 12.13 -17.22 9.15
C ARG A 207 11.39 -18.55 9.12
N ASP A 208 10.59 -18.79 8.09
CA ASP A 208 9.78 -20.00 7.99
C ASP A 208 10.64 -21.25 7.80
N LEU A 209 11.61 -21.20 6.90
CA LEU A 209 12.53 -22.33 6.68
C LEU A 209 13.41 -22.60 7.92
N THR A 210 13.81 -21.55 8.65
CA THR A 210 14.54 -21.70 9.91
C THR A 210 13.66 -22.36 10.97
N SER A 211 12.40 -21.94 11.10
CA SER A 211 11.45 -22.50 12.06
C SER A 211 11.13 -23.99 11.79
N LEU A 212 11.18 -24.40 10.53
CA LEU A 212 10.99 -25.80 10.10
C LEU A 212 12.29 -26.62 10.16
N GLY A 213 13.44 -26.01 10.47
CA GLY A 213 14.74 -26.69 10.45
C GLY A 213 15.25 -27.04 9.05
N ILE A 214 14.66 -26.45 8.00
CA ILE A 214 15.00 -26.74 6.59
C ILE A 214 16.13 -25.83 6.09
N TRP A 215 16.29 -24.62 6.66
CA TRP A 215 17.30 -23.66 6.20
C TRP A 215 18.72 -24.17 6.43
N ASN A 216 19.45 -24.44 5.35
CA ASN A 216 20.84 -24.87 5.35
C ASN A 216 21.55 -24.41 4.07
N GLU A 217 22.86 -24.72 3.96
CA GLU A 217 23.67 -24.30 2.81
C GLU A 217 23.19 -24.93 1.49
N SER A 218 22.74 -26.17 1.51
CA SER A 218 22.21 -26.87 0.31
C SER A 218 20.96 -26.14 -0.21
N VAL A 219 20.01 -25.84 0.66
CA VAL A 219 18.77 -25.13 0.30
C VAL A 219 19.09 -23.72 -0.22
N ARG A 220 20.01 -22.99 0.45
CA ARG A 220 20.47 -21.68 -0.04
C ARG A 220 21.07 -21.76 -1.44
N ASN A 221 21.95 -22.73 -1.71
CA ASN A 221 22.60 -22.88 -3.00
C ASN A 221 21.61 -23.26 -4.10
N ARG A 222 20.62 -24.10 -3.81
CA ARG A 222 19.53 -24.44 -4.73
C ARG A 222 18.66 -23.20 -5.03
N LEU A 223 18.35 -22.42 -4.02
CA LEU A 223 17.58 -21.17 -4.18
C LEU A 223 18.33 -20.19 -5.10
N ILE A 224 19.66 -20.08 -4.97
CA ILE A 224 20.49 -19.25 -5.86
C ILE A 224 20.48 -19.82 -7.29
N ALA A 225 20.66 -21.13 -7.45
CA ALA A 225 20.68 -21.80 -8.75
C ALA A 225 19.35 -21.65 -9.51
N ASP A 226 18.23 -21.65 -8.80
CA ASP A 226 16.89 -21.46 -9.35
C ASP A 226 16.43 -19.98 -9.34
N ARG A 227 17.36 -19.03 -9.29
CA ARG A 227 17.10 -17.57 -9.36
C ARG A 227 16.11 -17.05 -8.33
N GLY A 228 16.12 -17.67 -7.14
CA GLY A 228 15.25 -17.31 -6.02
C GLY A 228 13.89 -18.00 -6.02
N SER A 229 13.62 -18.90 -6.96
CA SER A 229 12.43 -19.75 -6.92
C SER A 229 12.56 -20.86 -5.86
N VAL A 230 11.48 -21.10 -5.14
CA VAL A 230 11.36 -22.23 -4.18
C VAL A 230 10.69 -23.46 -4.79
N GLN A 231 10.20 -23.38 -6.03
CA GLN A 231 9.27 -24.37 -6.59
C GLN A 231 9.89 -25.77 -6.74
N LYS A 232 11.21 -25.86 -7.00
CA LYS A 232 11.93 -27.12 -7.16
C LYS A 232 12.55 -27.66 -5.87
N ILE A 233 12.33 -27.02 -4.74
CA ILE A 233 12.86 -27.44 -3.44
C ILE A 233 11.79 -28.27 -2.73
N GLU A 234 11.80 -29.58 -2.96
CA GLU A 234 10.74 -30.51 -2.51
C GLU A 234 10.62 -30.59 -0.99
N GLU A 235 11.70 -30.33 -0.25
CA GLU A 235 11.71 -30.30 1.22
C GLU A 235 10.86 -29.14 1.78
N ILE A 236 10.57 -28.11 0.97
CA ILE A 236 9.68 -27.02 1.36
C ILE A 236 8.23 -27.45 1.11
N PRO A 237 7.37 -27.43 2.12
CA PRO A 237 5.96 -27.77 1.97
C PRO A 237 5.29 -26.98 0.83
N LYS A 238 4.38 -27.64 0.10
CA LYS A 238 3.72 -27.04 -1.08
C LYS A 238 3.03 -25.71 -0.75
N GLU A 239 2.37 -25.65 0.40
CA GLU A 239 1.66 -24.44 0.87
C GLU A 239 2.61 -23.26 1.02
N LEU A 240 3.84 -23.48 1.48
CA LEU A 240 4.85 -22.41 1.56
C LEU A 240 5.42 -22.08 0.17
N ARG A 241 5.61 -23.07 -0.69
CA ARG A 241 6.04 -22.80 -2.08
C ARG A 241 5.02 -21.91 -2.81
N ASP A 242 3.73 -22.13 -2.59
CA ASP A 242 2.67 -21.31 -3.18
C ASP A 242 2.69 -19.86 -2.65
N VAL A 243 2.98 -19.66 -1.36
CA VAL A 243 3.11 -18.32 -0.75
C VAL A 243 4.33 -17.56 -1.26
N TYR A 244 5.44 -18.27 -1.52
CA TYR A 244 6.71 -17.65 -1.92
C TYR A 244 7.01 -17.78 -3.42
N LYS A 245 5.97 -17.88 -4.25
CA LYS A 245 6.09 -17.70 -5.70
C LYS A 245 6.77 -16.39 -6.03
N THR A 246 7.60 -16.42 -7.06
CA THR A 246 8.16 -15.21 -7.65
C THR A 246 7.23 -14.67 -8.74
N VAL A 247 7.48 -13.45 -9.20
CA VAL A 247 6.71 -12.83 -10.30
C VAL A 247 6.72 -13.66 -11.60
N TRP A 248 7.66 -14.60 -11.73
CA TRP A 248 7.85 -15.44 -12.92
C TRP A 248 7.04 -16.74 -12.90
N GLU A 249 6.33 -17.02 -11.84
CA GLU A 249 5.57 -18.26 -11.55
C GLU A 249 4.09 -17.98 -11.41
#